data_d3782a820437ebe9637f26921fae27ae
#
_entry.id   d3782a820437ebe9637f26921fae27ae
#
_cell.length_a   1.000
_cell.length_b   1.000
_cell.length_c   1.000
_cell.angle_alpha   90.00
_cell.angle_beta   90.00
_cell.angle_gamma   90.00
#
_symmetry.space_group_name_H-M   'P 1'
#
loop_
_entity.id
_entity.type
_entity.pdbx_description
1 polymer ?
#
loop_
_entity_poly.entity_id
_entity_poly.type
_entity_poly.pdbx_seq_one_letter_code
_entity_poly.pdbx_strand_id
1 'polypeptide(L)'
;MTRRPTPEFLKARKEVLEAFPTCHWCKRAPSTEVDHLIEFDAGGTDELSNLVGACKPCNSRRGALYVNNKRTTQMHARNAFVNKNGGNFFETQTAKPPTAFSVISENGQDRHEITQVQPLGVGIAANEPRLVSPTYGYQNYGQAIADWTEANLNRTLFPWQKFFLECATQYDSEGIFAHSTAIASTGRQNGKTTLYAGTVGWALLELPRIWGRPVRILSTAHELALATEVFEELREVFEQWEESGLCKVTWAYGRHKVVMVDGSTYVVKAATGKKHGGTYDIILCDELWAITESAYFGALKPSQIAVPSPLAILTSTAGDESSKVMTRLREQALAGIDRGEPSSLFMAEWSLPECDPDDPQYWGYANPSLGRTITVRALQDACDAPDRSMWLRAHCNLWVAAAGAWLPPGMWANRKTDDPCPVEKSVLCVDSSVDDSKYVGIRCGVTADKRIIATIEFVADSSRQMWVEIEKAMSENKQLRLGITPSLDLHTPERLQARRFVWGYAELLKFTGVVRSMIYEGTLEHTGGEMLAEHVNRAVLVRAQGSVVISSQRSPGAIELARCLVAAASAVSRPTGSAKPSFASAR
;
A
#
# COMPACT_ATOMS: atom_id res chain seq x y z
N MET A 1 21.52 -16.23 -19.03
CA MET A 1 22.96 -16.22 -19.37
C MET A 1 23.13 -15.56 -20.72
N THR A 2 23.76 -14.42 -20.80
CA THR A 2 24.08 -13.75 -22.08
C THR A 2 25.17 -14.54 -22.79
N ARG A 3 24.82 -15.16 -23.92
CA ARG A 3 25.75 -15.90 -24.78
C ARG A 3 26.84 -14.93 -25.27
N ARG A 4 28.12 -15.31 -25.21
CA ARG A 4 29.19 -14.55 -25.86
C ARG A 4 29.03 -14.67 -27.37
N PRO A 5 29.09 -13.58 -28.15
CA PRO A 5 28.96 -13.63 -29.60
C PRO A 5 30.10 -14.45 -30.21
N THR A 6 29.74 -15.33 -31.18
CA THR A 6 30.73 -16.10 -31.95
C THR A 6 31.42 -15.25 -33.00
N PRO A 7 32.63 -15.61 -33.49
CA PRO A 7 33.30 -14.89 -34.56
C PRO A 7 32.44 -14.82 -35.85
N GLU A 8 31.71 -15.87 -36.15
CA GLU A 8 30.76 -15.94 -37.27
C GLU A 8 29.63 -14.95 -37.13
N PHE A 9 29.02 -14.85 -35.93
CA PHE A 9 27.99 -13.86 -35.64
C PHE A 9 28.51 -12.42 -35.74
N LEU A 10 29.74 -12.13 -35.30
CA LEU A 10 30.32 -10.81 -35.41
C LEU A 10 30.55 -10.39 -36.88
N LYS A 11 30.92 -11.33 -37.76
CA LYS A 11 31.03 -11.10 -39.18
C LYS A 11 29.67 -10.85 -39.83
N ALA A 12 28.68 -11.71 -39.57
CA ALA A 12 27.32 -11.57 -40.04
C ALA A 12 26.68 -10.25 -39.56
N ARG A 13 26.94 -9.85 -38.32
CA ARG A 13 26.49 -8.57 -37.78
C ARG A 13 26.94 -7.37 -38.61
N LYS A 14 28.18 -7.32 -39.04
CA LYS A 14 28.69 -6.23 -39.86
C LYS A 14 27.99 -6.19 -41.22
N GLU A 15 27.87 -7.32 -41.89
CA GLU A 15 27.19 -7.46 -43.19
C GLU A 15 25.71 -7.04 -43.11
N VAL A 16 24.99 -7.45 -42.04
CA VAL A 16 23.58 -7.12 -41.84
C VAL A 16 23.39 -5.61 -41.60
N LEU A 17 24.25 -4.98 -40.79
CA LEU A 17 24.12 -3.53 -40.53
C LEU A 17 24.47 -2.67 -41.75
N GLU A 18 25.36 -3.14 -42.64
CA GLU A 18 25.65 -2.52 -43.93
C GLU A 18 24.51 -2.69 -44.93
N ALA A 19 23.89 -3.90 -44.98
CA ALA A 19 22.78 -4.21 -45.87
C ALA A 19 21.43 -3.57 -45.41
N PHE A 20 21.23 -3.40 -44.12
CA PHE A 20 20.01 -2.84 -43.51
C PHE A 20 20.30 -1.58 -42.67
N PRO A 21 20.62 -0.46 -43.31
CA PRO A 21 20.95 0.79 -42.58
C PRO A 21 19.76 1.38 -41.79
N THR A 22 18.55 0.99 -42.17
CA THR A 22 17.31 1.42 -41.50
C THR A 22 16.65 0.26 -40.77
N CYS A 23 16.21 0.48 -39.54
CA CYS A 23 15.58 -0.55 -38.71
C CYS A 23 14.46 -1.32 -39.44
N HIS A 24 14.59 -2.64 -39.50
CA HIS A 24 13.62 -3.51 -40.13
C HIS A 24 12.22 -3.37 -39.54
N TRP A 25 12.10 -3.14 -38.25
CA TRP A 25 10.84 -3.12 -37.52
C TRP A 25 10.10 -1.78 -37.62
N CYS A 26 10.74 -0.66 -37.29
CA CYS A 26 10.06 0.65 -37.29
C CYS A 26 10.19 1.42 -38.61
N LYS A 27 11.09 1.02 -39.51
CA LYS A 27 11.35 1.67 -40.80
C LYS A 27 11.71 3.18 -40.73
N ARG A 28 12.13 3.67 -39.56
CA ARG A 28 12.36 5.09 -39.29
C ARG A 28 13.73 5.41 -38.70
N ALA A 29 14.17 4.60 -37.73
CA ALA A 29 15.43 4.82 -37.01
C ALA A 29 16.58 4.07 -37.69
N PRO A 30 17.85 4.54 -37.57
CA PRO A 30 19.00 3.80 -38.06
C PRO A 30 19.17 2.47 -37.31
N SER A 31 19.64 1.45 -38.00
CA SER A 31 19.99 0.16 -37.40
C SER A 31 21.30 0.31 -36.61
N THR A 32 21.28 -0.07 -35.34
CA THR A 32 22.44 -0.05 -34.44
C THR A 32 22.75 -1.44 -33.88
N GLU A 33 21.81 -2.35 -33.97
CA GLU A 33 21.88 -3.72 -33.48
C GLU A 33 21.37 -4.69 -34.56
N VAL A 34 21.64 -5.98 -34.38
CA VAL A 34 21.12 -7.05 -35.23
C VAL A 34 20.13 -7.84 -34.40
N ASP A 35 19.00 -8.16 -35.00
CA ASP A 35 17.90 -8.91 -34.40
C ASP A 35 17.64 -10.18 -35.23
N HIS A 36 17.14 -11.22 -34.56
CA HIS A 36 16.76 -12.48 -35.21
C HIS A 36 15.29 -12.40 -35.65
N LEU A 37 14.99 -12.84 -36.87
CA LEU A 37 13.61 -13.03 -37.33
C LEU A 37 12.92 -14.15 -36.56
N ILE A 38 13.61 -15.26 -36.37
CA ILE A 38 13.24 -16.39 -35.49
C ILE A 38 14.26 -16.41 -34.36
N GLU A 39 13.81 -16.26 -33.14
CA GLU A 39 14.66 -16.23 -31.96
C GLU A 39 15.49 -17.51 -31.81
N PHE A 40 16.73 -17.40 -31.34
CA PHE A 40 17.67 -18.52 -31.26
C PHE A 40 17.14 -19.71 -30.45
N ASP A 41 16.48 -19.47 -29.35
CA ASP A 41 15.89 -20.51 -28.49
C ASP A 41 14.52 -21.02 -28.99
N ALA A 42 14.02 -20.48 -30.11
CA ALA A 42 12.92 -21.02 -30.91
C ALA A 42 13.40 -21.81 -32.13
N GLY A 43 14.70 -22.09 -32.22
CA GLY A 43 15.31 -22.84 -33.34
C GLY A 43 15.84 -21.96 -34.48
N GLY A 44 15.90 -20.61 -34.26
CA GLY A 44 16.53 -19.70 -35.21
C GLY A 44 18.05 -19.88 -35.26
N THR A 45 18.67 -19.55 -36.39
CA THR A 45 20.12 -19.64 -36.62
C THR A 45 20.76 -18.25 -36.69
N ASP A 46 22.11 -18.19 -36.57
CA ASP A 46 22.90 -16.98 -36.78
C ASP A 46 23.20 -16.73 -38.29
N GLU A 47 22.49 -17.39 -39.21
CA GLU A 47 22.63 -17.18 -40.64
C GLU A 47 22.04 -15.83 -41.08
N LEU A 48 22.64 -15.24 -42.14
CA LEU A 48 22.20 -13.96 -42.71
C LEU A 48 20.73 -13.90 -43.06
N SER A 49 20.16 -15.03 -43.48
CA SER A 49 18.73 -15.18 -43.83
C SER A 49 17.79 -14.99 -42.63
N ASN A 50 18.29 -15.20 -41.40
CA ASN A 50 17.54 -15.03 -40.14
C ASN A 50 17.89 -13.76 -39.39
N LEU A 51 18.76 -12.91 -39.94
CA LEU A 51 19.26 -11.70 -39.27
C LEU A 51 18.82 -10.43 -39.98
N VAL A 52 18.37 -9.44 -39.22
CA VAL A 52 17.94 -8.11 -39.73
C VAL A 52 18.53 -6.97 -38.89
N GLY A 53 18.74 -5.82 -39.53
CA GLY A 53 19.13 -4.62 -38.83
C GLY A 53 17.99 -4.05 -37.98
N ALA A 54 18.27 -3.71 -36.72
CA ALA A 54 17.27 -3.17 -35.80
C ALA A 54 17.82 -1.98 -35.01
N CYS A 55 16.97 -1.04 -34.65
CA CYS A 55 17.31 -0.04 -33.64
C CYS A 55 17.16 -0.63 -32.23
N LYS A 56 17.96 -0.17 -31.29
CA LYS A 56 17.97 -0.68 -29.91
C LYS A 56 16.58 -0.73 -29.26
N PRO A 57 15.70 0.31 -29.36
CA PRO A 57 14.35 0.25 -28.79
C PRO A 57 13.48 -0.89 -29.37
N CYS A 58 13.54 -1.11 -30.69
CA CYS A 58 12.75 -2.18 -31.33
C CYS A 58 13.28 -3.57 -30.97
N ASN A 59 14.60 -3.76 -30.95
CA ASN A 59 15.23 -5.01 -30.57
C ASN A 59 14.89 -5.40 -29.13
N SER A 60 15.06 -4.46 -28.18
CA SER A 60 14.71 -4.68 -26.76
C SER A 60 13.23 -4.99 -26.55
N ARG A 61 12.33 -4.30 -27.28
CA ARG A 61 10.88 -4.53 -27.19
C ARG A 61 10.49 -5.91 -27.69
N ARG A 62 11.07 -6.36 -28.80
CA ARG A 62 10.81 -7.71 -29.34
C ARG A 62 11.31 -8.81 -28.41
N GLY A 63 12.52 -8.69 -27.88
CA GLY A 63 13.05 -9.64 -26.90
C GLY A 63 12.15 -9.76 -25.68
N ALA A 64 11.64 -8.63 -25.14
CA ALA A 64 10.71 -8.63 -24.03
C ALA A 64 9.37 -9.31 -24.38
N LEU A 65 8.80 -9.02 -25.55
CA LEU A 65 7.56 -9.66 -26.03
C LEU A 65 7.73 -11.17 -26.22
N TYR A 66 8.86 -11.60 -26.77
CA TYR A 66 9.16 -13.02 -26.95
C TYR A 66 9.22 -13.78 -25.63
N VAL A 67 9.94 -13.24 -24.64
CA VAL A 67 10.03 -13.83 -23.29
C VAL A 67 8.66 -13.91 -22.64
N ASN A 68 7.84 -12.87 -22.74
CA ASN A 68 6.49 -12.83 -22.19
C ASN A 68 5.57 -13.86 -22.88
N ASN A 69 5.60 -13.95 -24.21
CA ASN A 69 4.79 -14.93 -24.96
C ASN A 69 5.20 -16.37 -24.65
N LYS A 70 6.50 -16.64 -24.49
CA LYS A 70 6.99 -17.96 -24.10
C LYS A 70 6.48 -18.37 -22.71
N ARG A 71 6.47 -17.45 -21.75
CA ARG A 71 5.87 -17.66 -20.42
C ARG A 71 4.37 -17.96 -20.51
N THR A 72 3.63 -17.21 -21.31
CA THR A 72 2.19 -17.40 -21.51
C THR A 72 1.88 -18.75 -22.19
N THR A 73 2.64 -19.15 -23.20
CA THR A 73 2.45 -20.43 -23.89
C THR A 73 2.78 -21.63 -23.00
N GLN A 74 3.80 -21.52 -22.15
CA GLN A 74 4.11 -22.55 -21.16
C GLN A 74 3.01 -22.66 -20.09
N MET A 75 2.38 -21.54 -19.68
CA MET A 75 1.21 -21.54 -18.80
C MET A 75 0.01 -22.22 -19.45
N HIS A 76 -0.30 -21.91 -20.72
CA HIS A 76 -1.41 -22.55 -21.44
C HIS A 76 -1.20 -24.05 -21.68
N ALA A 77 0.01 -24.49 -21.97
CA ALA A 77 0.33 -25.91 -22.12
C ALA A 77 0.20 -26.68 -20.79
N ARG A 78 0.57 -26.08 -19.65
CA ARG A 78 0.34 -26.65 -18.31
C ARG A 78 -1.15 -26.74 -17.98
N ASN A 79 -1.93 -25.72 -18.29
CA ASN A 79 -3.38 -25.68 -18.03
C ASN A 79 -4.17 -26.68 -18.87
N ALA A 80 -3.75 -26.96 -20.11
CA ALA A 80 -4.36 -27.97 -20.99
C ALA A 80 -4.14 -29.40 -20.47
N PHE A 81 -3.06 -29.67 -19.74
CA PHE A 81 -2.77 -30.99 -19.17
C PHE A 81 -3.60 -31.29 -17.91
N VAL A 82 -4.04 -30.26 -17.18
CA VAL A 82 -4.78 -30.36 -15.91
C VAL A 82 -6.28 -30.58 -16.13
N ASN A 83 -6.86 -30.09 -17.25
CA ASN A 83 -8.30 -30.21 -17.52
C ASN A 83 -8.77 -31.61 -17.95
N LYS A 84 -7.90 -32.60 -18.01
CA LYS A 84 -8.27 -34.00 -18.39
C LYS A 84 -8.60 -34.92 -17.21
N ASN A 85 -8.41 -34.47 -15.95
CA ASN A 85 -8.67 -35.31 -14.76
C ASN A 85 -9.39 -34.51 -13.65
N GLY A 86 -10.64 -34.12 -13.86
CA GLY A 86 -11.42 -33.36 -12.88
C GLY A 86 -12.71 -34.05 -12.45
N GLY A 87 -12.79 -34.51 -11.23
CA GLY A 87 -14.02 -34.94 -10.54
C GLY A 87 -14.56 -33.80 -9.67
N ASN A 88 -15.88 -33.60 -9.75
CA ASN A 88 -16.66 -32.65 -8.96
C ASN A 88 -16.71 -33.01 -7.47
N PHE A 89 -16.43 -32.03 -6.60
CA PHE A 89 -16.89 -32.04 -5.21
C PHE A 89 -17.10 -30.60 -4.76
N PHE A 90 -18.33 -30.17 -4.60
CA PHE A 90 -18.72 -28.96 -3.87
C PHE A 90 -20.00 -29.22 -3.09
N GLU A 91 -19.89 -29.34 -1.77
CA GLU A 91 -20.96 -29.04 -0.83
C GLU A 91 -20.57 -27.77 -0.06
N THR A 92 -21.42 -26.77 -0.16
CA THR A 92 -21.27 -25.49 0.52
C THR A 92 -21.79 -25.61 1.96
N GLN A 93 -20.91 -25.49 2.94
CA GLN A 93 -21.30 -25.20 4.31
C GLN A 93 -21.18 -23.69 4.59
N THR A 94 -22.32 -23.06 4.82
CA THR A 94 -22.40 -21.68 5.31
C THR A 94 -22.20 -21.66 6.82
N ALA A 95 -21.06 -21.23 7.29
CA ALA A 95 -20.83 -20.93 8.70
C ALA A 95 -21.27 -19.48 9.01
N LYS A 96 -22.04 -19.29 10.08
CA LYS A 96 -22.40 -17.98 10.62
C LYS A 96 -21.12 -17.23 11.07
N PRO A 97 -21.02 -15.92 10.82
CA PRO A 97 -19.87 -15.15 11.27
C PRO A 97 -19.85 -15.04 12.81
N PRO A 98 -18.66 -15.05 13.43
CA PRO A 98 -18.54 -14.69 14.83
C PRO A 98 -18.77 -13.19 14.99
N THR A 99 -19.81 -12.83 15.74
CA THR A 99 -20.08 -11.47 16.22
C THR A 99 -19.05 -11.11 17.28
N ALA A 100 -18.18 -10.17 16.98
CA ALA A 100 -17.31 -9.55 17.96
C ALA A 100 -17.25 -8.03 17.73
N PHE A 101 -18.30 -7.35 18.11
CA PHE A 101 -18.24 -6.00 18.63
C PHE A 101 -19.23 -5.92 19.79
N SER A 102 -18.74 -6.16 21.00
CA SER A 102 -19.51 -5.86 22.21
C SER A 102 -19.38 -4.39 22.52
N VAL A 103 -20.51 -3.72 22.50
CA VAL A 103 -20.78 -2.45 23.18
C VAL A 103 -20.24 -2.53 24.60
N ILE A 104 -19.54 -1.49 25.02
CA ILE A 104 -19.05 -1.29 26.38
C ILE A 104 -20.22 -1.43 27.35
N SER A 105 -20.24 -2.50 28.14
CA SER A 105 -21.05 -2.59 29.34
C SER A 105 -20.17 -2.27 30.54
N GLU A 106 -20.61 -1.29 31.31
CA GLU A 106 -20.04 -0.95 32.62
C GLU A 106 -20.12 -2.17 33.56
N ASN A 107 -18.99 -2.88 33.72
CA ASN A 107 -18.65 -3.56 34.98
C ASN A 107 -17.23 -4.16 34.82
N GLY A 108 -16.30 -3.56 35.56
CA GLY A 108 -14.92 -4.03 35.59
C GLY A 108 -14.78 -5.38 36.26
N GLN A 109 -14.33 -6.33 35.52
CA GLN A 109 -13.52 -7.50 35.84
C GLN A 109 -13.66 -8.55 34.73
N ASP A 110 -12.88 -8.39 33.64
CA ASP A 110 -12.52 -9.54 32.84
C ASP A 110 -11.09 -9.36 32.33
N ARG A 111 -10.25 -10.33 32.64
CA ARG A 111 -8.89 -10.44 32.12
C ARG A 111 -8.99 -10.65 30.62
N HIS A 112 -8.59 -9.66 29.82
CA HIS A 112 -8.46 -9.82 28.39
C HIS A 112 -7.25 -10.73 28.09
N GLU A 113 -7.53 -11.98 27.72
CA GLU A 113 -6.58 -12.83 27.02
C GLU A 113 -6.11 -12.08 25.77
N ILE A 114 -4.79 -12.10 25.53
CA ILE A 114 -4.18 -11.60 24.30
C ILE A 114 -4.87 -12.32 23.16
N THR A 115 -5.70 -11.60 22.41
CA THR A 115 -6.47 -12.19 21.29
C THR A 115 -5.49 -12.46 20.16
N GLN A 116 -4.90 -13.66 20.12
CA GLN A 116 -4.24 -14.15 18.92
C GLN A 116 -5.26 -14.07 17.77
N VAL A 117 -4.87 -13.49 16.64
CA VAL A 117 -5.72 -13.42 15.47
C VAL A 117 -6.12 -14.85 15.10
N GLN A 118 -7.43 -15.13 15.12
CA GLN A 118 -7.94 -16.46 14.85
C GLN A 118 -7.81 -16.80 13.36
N PRO A 119 -7.41 -18.02 13.01
CA PRO A 119 -7.42 -18.47 11.63
C PRO A 119 -8.85 -18.47 11.09
N LEU A 120 -9.04 -17.96 9.86
CA LEU A 120 -10.33 -18.01 9.18
C LEU A 120 -10.69 -19.45 8.76
N GLY A 121 -9.68 -20.24 8.43
CA GLY A 121 -9.81 -21.54 7.79
C GLY A 121 -9.40 -21.51 6.33
N VAL A 122 -9.02 -22.67 5.80
CA VAL A 122 -8.56 -22.78 4.42
C VAL A 122 -9.68 -22.48 3.44
N GLY A 123 -9.49 -21.55 2.52
CA GLY A 123 -10.45 -21.17 1.50
C GLY A 123 -11.57 -20.24 1.95
N ILE A 124 -11.54 -19.76 3.19
CA ILE A 124 -12.53 -18.82 3.75
C ILE A 124 -11.99 -17.39 3.63
N ALA A 125 -12.78 -16.51 2.98
CA ALA A 125 -12.48 -15.11 2.80
C ALA A 125 -12.93 -14.26 4.00
N ALA A 126 -12.14 -13.24 4.38
CA ALA A 126 -12.58 -12.19 5.30
C ALA A 126 -13.52 -11.21 4.58
N ASN A 127 -14.73 -11.04 5.08
CA ASN A 127 -15.66 -10.04 4.55
C ASN A 127 -15.26 -8.61 4.99
N GLU A 128 -14.74 -8.49 6.22
CA GLU A 128 -14.30 -7.22 6.80
C GLU A 128 -12.79 -7.03 6.67
N PRO A 129 -12.32 -5.78 6.54
CA PRO A 129 -10.89 -5.50 6.44
C PRO A 129 -10.20 -5.67 7.79
N ARG A 130 -8.90 -5.96 7.77
CA ARG A 130 -8.06 -5.99 8.98
C ARG A 130 -7.86 -4.60 9.57
N LEU A 131 -7.66 -3.60 8.71
CA LEU A 131 -7.53 -2.21 9.11
C LEU A 131 -8.63 -1.40 8.46
N VAL A 132 -9.36 -0.63 9.25
CA VAL A 132 -10.46 0.21 8.79
C VAL A 132 -10.49 1.53 9.53
N SER A 133 -10.55 2.61 8.76
CA SER A 133 -10.74 3.95 9.33
C SER A 133 -12.12 4.07 9.98
N PRO A 134 -12.24 4.77 11.12
CA PRO A 134 -13.53 5.11 11.68
C PRO A 134 -14.41 5.85 10.66
N THR A 135 -15.72 5.61 10.72
CA THR A 135 -16.72 6.25 9.86
C THR A 135 -17.62 7.19 10.65
N TYR A 136 -18.32 8.08 9.94
CA TYR A 136 -19.27 9.01 10.57
C TYR A 136 -20.62 8.38 10.91
N GLY A 137 -20.91 7.15 10.42
CA GLY A 137 -22.19 6.49 10.61
C GLY A 137 -23.36 7.13 9.84
N TYR A 138 -23.06 7.88 8.77
CA TYR A 138 -24.05 8.54 7.93
C TYR A 138 -24.74 7.57 6.97
N GLN A 139 -25.80 8.05 6.27
CA GLN A 139 -26.38 7.34 5.14
C GLN A 139 -25.34 7.18 4.02
N ASN A 140 -25.53 6.15 3.18
CA ASN A 140 -24.58 5.84 2.12
C ASN A 140 -25.27 5.32 0.85
N TYR A 141 -24.53 5.26 -0.25
CA TYR A 141 -25.01 4.77 -1.53
C TYR A 141 -24.59 3.32 -1.84
N GLY A 142 -23.94 2.62 -0.91
CA GLY A 142 -23.35 1.30 -1.15
C GLY A 142 -24.37 0.27 -1.65
N GLN A 143 -25.55 0.19 -1.02
CA GLN A 143 -26.61 -0.72 -1.45
C GLN A 143 -27.18 -0.33 -2.82
N ALA A 144 -27.41 0.97 -3.09
CA ALA A 144 -27.93 1.43 -4.38
C ALA A 144 -26.95 1.12 -5.53
N ILE A 145 -25.64 1.24 -5.29
CA ILE A 145 -24.60 0.83 -6.26
C ILE A 145 -24.62 -0.69 -6.47
N ALA A 146 -24.80 -1.48 -5.41
CA ALA A 146 -24.86 -2.93 -5.51
C ALA A 146 -26.08 -3.38 -6.32
N ASP A 147 -27.25 -2.82 -6.06
CA ASP A 147 -28.50 -3.12 -6.77
C ASP A 147 -28.39 -2.74 -8.25
N TRP A 148 -27.78 -1.57 -8.55
CA TRP A 148 -27.54 -1.14 -9.90
C TRP A 148 -26.59 -2.11 -10.64
N THR A 149 -25.52 -2.55 -9.98
CA THR A 149 -24.53 -3.48 -10.52
C THR A 149 -25.16 -4.82 -10.87
N GLU A 150 -25.98 -5.34 -9.99
CA GLU A 150 -26.69 -6.61 -10.22
C GLU A 150 -27.68 -6.49 -11.38
N ALA A 151 -28.47 -5.41 -11.41
CA ALA A 151 -29.50 -5.20 -12.42
C ALA A 151 -28.92 -4.95 -13.84
N ASN A 152 -27.79 -4.26 -13.96
CA ASN A 152 -27.26 -3.80 -15.26
C ASN A 152 -26.05 -4.59 -15.75
N LEU A 153 -25.23 -5.16 -14.85
CA LEU A 153 -24.06 -5.95 -15.20
C LEU A 153 -24.26 -7.45 -14.97
N ASN A 154 -25.40 -7.86 -14.41
CA ASN A 154 -25.67 -9.24 -13.99
C ASN A 154 -24.55 -9.80 -13.11
N ARG A 155 -24.02 -8.96 -12.22
CA ARG A 155 -22.93 -9.29 -11.28
C ARG A 155 -23.30 -8.85 -9.86
N THR A 156 -23.28 -9.78 -8.93
CA THR A 156 -23.45 -9.49 -7.50
C THR A 156 -22.11 -9.02 -6.94
N LEU A 157 -22.10 -7.87 -6.27
CA LEU A 157 -20.92 -7.40 -5.56
C LEU A 157 -20.54 -8.35 -4.41
N PHE A 158 -19.27 -8.62 -4.26
CA PHE A 158 -18.77 -9.40 -3.14
C PHE A 158 -18.97 -8.65 -1.80
N PRO A 159 -19.08 -9.35 -0.66
CA PRO A 159 -19.29 -8.70 0.63
C PRO A 159 -18.29 -7.57 0.93
N TRP A 160 -17.01 -7.76 0.62
CA TRP A 160 -15.98 -6.75 0.82
C TRP A 160 -16.18 -5.49 -0.03
N GLN A 161 -16.64 -5.65 -1.28
CA GLN A 161 -16.93 -4.52 -2.19
C GLN A 161 -18.10 -3.70 -1.68
N LYS A 162 -19.16 -4.40 -1.22
CA LYS A 162 -20.32 -3.77 -0.62
C LYS A 162 -19.96 -3.04 0.66
N PHE A 163 -19.26 -3.68 1.59
CA PHE A 163 -18.74 -3.06 2.82
C PHE A 163 -17.95 -1.80 2.51
N PHE A 164 -17.00 -1.87 1.57
CA PHE A 164 -16.20 -0.72 1.19
C PHE A 164 -17.04 0.43 0.65
N LEU A 165 -17.99 0.15 -0.25
CA LEU A 165 -18.88 1.18 -0.82
C LEU A 165 -19.80 1.79 0.23
N GLU A 166 -20.34 1.00 1.16
CA GLU A 166 -21.16 1.50 2.27
C GLU A 166 -20.40 2.50 3.15
N CYS A 167 -19.11 2.26 3.37
CA CYS A 167 -18.26 3.20 4.12
C CYS A 167 -17.81 4.39 3.27
N ALA A 168 -17.32 4.15 2.05
CA ALA A 168 -16.72 5.16 1.20
C ALA A 168 -17.72 6.19 0.65
N THR A 169 -18.99 5.80 0.48
CA THR A 169 -20.04 6.65 -0.09
C THR A 169 -20.98 7.25 0.94
N GLN A 170 -20.56 7.32 2.21
CA GLN A 170 -21.32 8.02 3.24
C GLN A 170 -21.47 9.52 2.90
N TYR A 171 -22.65 10.08 3.16
CA TYR A 171 -22.96 11.49 2.93
C TYR A 171 -23.72 12.10 4.11
N ASP A 172 -23.49 13.39 4.32
CA ASP A 172 -24.13 14.17 5.37
C ASP A 172 -25.56 14.62 5.02
N SER A 173 -26.18 15.40 5.88
CA SER A 173 -27.54 15.93 5.69
C SER A 173 -27.70 16.86 4.47
N GLU A 174 -26.60 17.38 3.93
CA GLU A 174 -26.57 18.24 2.72
C GLU A 174 -26.31 17.40 1.45
N GLY A 175 -26.11 16.09 1.55
CA GLY A 175 -25.76 15.18 0.47
C GLY A 175 -24.30 15.27 0.03
N ILE A 176 -23.43 15.81 0.89
CA ILE A 176 -21.99 15.93 0.64
C ILE A 176 -21.31 14.66 1.13
N PHE A 177 -20.43 14.08 0.30
CA PHE A 177 -19.65 12.91 0.73
C PHE A 177 -18.82 13.20 1.98
N ALA A 178 -18.98 12.39 2.99
CA ALA A 178 -18.28 12.50 4.27
C ALA A 178 -16.77 12.29 4.12
N HIS A 179 -16.38 11.42 3.19
CA HIS A 179 -14.99 11.15 2.83
C HIS A 179 -14.70 11.70 1.44
N SER A 180 -13.74 12.61 1.32
CA SER A 180 -13.30 13.12 0.00
C SER A 180 -12.29 12.18 -0.68
N THR A 181 -11.78 11.19 0.05
CA THR A 181 -10.84 10.17 -0.44
C THR A 181 -11.11 8.86 0.29
N ALA A 182 -11.28 7.77 -0.46
CA ALA A 182 -11.48 6.44 0.07
C ALA A 182 -10.49 5.46 -0.58
N ILE A 183 -9.79 4.66 0.22
CA ILE A 183 -8.78 3.70 -0.22
C ILE A 183 -9.25 2.29 0.11
N ALA A 184 -9.29 1.41 -0.91
CA ALA A 184 -9.40 -0.03 -0.73
C ALA A 184 -8.07 -0.71 -1.07
N SER A 185 -7.44 -1.34 -0.08
CA SER A 185 -6.22 -2.11 -0.27
C SER A 185 -6.50 -3.60 -0.09
N THR A 186 -6.23 -4.40 -1.13
CA THR A 186 -6.47 -5.85 -1.14
C THR A 186 -5.36 -6.55 -1.93
N GLY A 187 -5.20 -7.85 -1.80
CA GLY A 187 -4.39 -8.63 -2.73
C GLY A 187 -4.81 -8.43 -4.19
N ARG A 188 -4.00 -8.89 -5.13
CA ARG A 188 -4.32 -8.82 -6.57
C ARG A 188 -5.54 -9.68 -6.92
N GLN A 189 -6.25 -9.32 -8.00
CA GLN A 189 -7.36 -10.08 -8.59
C GLN A 189 -8.59 -10.25 -7.69
N ASN A 190 -8.82 -9.35 -6.74
CA ASN A 190 -9.99 -9.37 -5.87
C ASN A 190 -11.24 -8.70 -6.44
N GLY A 191 -11.28 -8.34 -7.74
CA GLY A 191 -12.50 -7.83 -8.40
C GLY A 191 -12.69 -6.31 -8.32
N LYS A 192 -11.61 -5.53 -8.22
CA LYS A 192 -11.66 -4.05 -8.15
C LYS A 192 -12.38 -3.41 -9.34
N THR A 193 -12.26 -3.99 -10.54
CA THR A 193 -12.87 -3.47 -11.79
C THR A 193 -14.40 -3.42 -11.71
N THR A 194 -15.05 -4.49 -11.18
CA THR A 194 -16.51 -4.54 -11.03
C THR A 194 -17.02 -3.50 -10.03
N LEU A 195 -16.29 -3.26 -8.92
CA LEU A 195 -16.60 -2.19 -7.97
C LEU A 195 -16.63 -0.82 -8.66
N TYR A 196 -15.65 -0.54 -9.51
CA TYR A 196 -15.56 0.70 -10.27
C TYR A 196 -16.67 0.81 -11.31
N ALA A 197 -16.92 -0.26 -12.08
CA ALA A 197 -17.97 -0.28 -13.11
C ALA A 197 -19.34 0.02 -12.51
N GLY A 198 -19.70 -0.65 -11.41
CA GLY A 198 -20.94 -0.38 -10.68
C GLY A 198 -21.05 1.07 -10.20
N THR A 199 -19.95 1.60 -9.65
CA THR A 199 -19.92 3.00 -9.19
C THR A 199 -20.11 3.99 -10.34
N VAL A 200 -19.43 3.81 -11.48
CA VAL A 200 -19.56 4.68 -12.66
C VAL A 200 -20.98 4.65 -13.22
N GLY A 201 -21.51 3.44 -13.45
CA GLY A 201 -22.83 3.31 -14.08
C GLY A 201 -23.93 3.90 -13.20
N TRP A 202 -23.92 3.58 -11.91
CA TRP A 202 -24.86 4.17 -10.95
C TRP A 202 -24.71 5.70 -10.87
N ALA A 203 -23.50 6.21 -10.75
CA ALA A 203 -23.25 7.62 -10.57
C ALA A 203 -23.65 8.46 -11.79
N LEU A 204 -23.48 7.95 -13.02
CA LEU A 204 -23.92 8.63 -14.24
C LEU A 204 -25.43 8.80 -14.34
N LEU A 205 -26.21 7.88 -13.75
CA LEU A 205 -27.69 7.93 -13.80
C LEU A 205 -28.29 8.61 -12.58
N GLU A 206 -27.81 8.33 -11.38
CA GLU A 206 -28.49 8.69 -10.15
C GLU A 206 -27.96 9.99 -9.52
N LEU A 207 -26.65 10.22 -9.51
CA LEU A 207 -26.11 11.45 -8.90
C LEU A 207 -26.61 12.75 -9.55
N PRO A 208 -26.81 12.85 -10.89
CA PRO A 208 -27.39 14.04 -11.48
C PRO A 208 -28.80 14.32 -11.00
N ARG A 209 -29.59 13.27 -10.74
CA ARG A 209 -30.96 13.39 -10.19
C ARG A 209 -30.94 13.85 -8.73
N ILE A 210 -30.00 13.31 -7.93
CA ILE A 210 -29.83 13.65 -6.51
C ILE A 210 -29.31 15.07 -6.35
N TRP A 211 -28.31 15.46 -7.16
CA TRP A 211 -27.62 16.76 -7.03
C TRP A 211 -28.23 17.88 -7.86
N GLY A 212 -29.17 17.58 -8.78
CA GLY A 212 -29.75 18.56 -9.69
C GLY A 212 -28.74 19.18 -10.67
N ARG A 213 -27.62 18.53 -10.94
CA ARG A 213 -26.56 19.00 -11.83
C ARG A 213 -25.79 17.83 -12.47
N PRO A 214 -25.15 18.05 -13.63
CA PRO A 214 -24.32 17.03 -14.25
C PRO A 214 -23.16 16.57 -13.34
N VAL A 215 -22.80 15.29 -13.45
CA VAL A 215 -21.64 14.66 -12.77
C VAL A 215 -20.48 14.45 -13.74
N ARG A 216 -19.25 14.63 -13.27
CA ARG A 216 -18.02 14.42 -14.05
C ARG A 216 -17.18 13.35 -13.38
N ILE A 217 -16.96 12.24 -14.08
CA ILE A 217 -16.25 11.06 -13.57
C ILE A 217 -14.97 10.85 -14.37
N LEU A 218 -13.88 10.54 -13.67
CA LEU A 218 -12.59 10.17 -14.24
C LEU A 218 -12.19 8.78 -13.76
N SER A 219 -11.89 7.84 -14.67
CA SER A 219 -11.09 6.65 -14.37
C SER A 219 -9.65 6.87 -14.80
N THR A 220 -8.73 6.48 -13.93
CA THR A 220 -7.29 6.63 -14.15
C THR A 220 -6.49 5.50 -13.52
N ALA A 221 -5.31 5.23 -14.05
CA ALA A 221 -4.28 4.35 -13.50
C ALA A 221 -2.92 4.82 -14.01
N HIS A 222 -1.83 4.23 -13.51
CA HIS A 222 -0.48 4.55 -14.02
C HIS A 222 -0.32 4.18 -15.51
N GLU A 223 -1.03 3.17 -15.99
CA GLU A 223 -1.14 2.79 -17.39
C GLU A 223 -2.56 3.00 -17.90
N LEU A 224 -2.67 3.53 -19.14
CA LEU A 224 -3.98 3.78 -19.75
C LEU A 224 -4.77 2.49 -19.97
N ALA A 225 -4.10 1.39 -20.27
CA ALA A 225 -4.74 0.09 -20.51
C ALA A 225 -5.55 -0.36 -19.28
N LEU A 226 -4.98 -0.26 -18.07
CA LEU A 226 -5.66 -0.60 -16.82
C LEU A 226 -6.86 0.32 -16.55
N ALA A 227 -6.70 1.62 -16.78
CA ALA A 227 -7.81 2.57 -16.62
C ALA A 227 -8.96 2.30 -17.61
N THR A 228 -8.66 1.69 -18.77
CA THR A 228 -9.64 1.36 -19.81
C THR A 228 -10.48 0.13 -19.45
N GLU A 229 -9.98 -0.78 -18.60
CA GLU A 229 -10.71 -2.00 -18.22
C GLU A 229 -12.10 -1.72 -17.64
N VAL A 230 -12.25 -0.66 -16.85
CA VAL A 230 -13.56 -0.25 -16.31
C VAL A 230 -14.52 0.21 -17.41
N PHE A 231 -13.99 0.87 -18.44
CA PHE A 231 -14.79 1.32 -19.59
C PHE A 231 -15.26 0.14 -20.43
N GLU A 232 -14.40 -0.85 -20.62
CA GLU A 232 -14.73 -2.09 -21.33
C GLU A 232 -15.73 -2.97 -20.57
N GLU A 233 -15.64 -3.02 -19.25
CA GLU A 233 -16.64 -3.72 -18.41
C GLU A 233 -18.05 -3.13 -18.55
N LEU A 234 -18.17 -1.84 -18.85
CA LEU A 234 -19.42 -1.12 -19.09
C LEU A 234 -19.84 -1.06 -20.56
N ARG A 235 -19.12 -1.74 -21.48
CA ARG A 235 -19.34 -1.66 -22.92
C ARG A 235 -20.80 -1.89 -23.30
N GLU A 236 -21.36 -3.04 -22.90
CA GLU A 236 -22.73 -3.42 -23.26
C GLU A 236 -23.76 -2.41 -22.75
N VAL A 237 -23.57 -1.89 -21.54
CA VAL A 237 -24.43 -0.85 -20.95
C VAL A 237 -24.33 0.45 -21.74
N PHE A 238 -23.14 0.88 -22.11
CA PHE A 238 -22.96 2.11 -22.89
C PHE A 238 -23.49 2.00 -24.31
N GLU A 239 -23.37 0.85 -24.96
CA GLU A 239 -23.96 0.57 -26.27
C GLU A 239 -25.50 0.66 -26.20
N GLN A 240 -26.14 0.05 -25.21
CA GLN A 240 -27.59 0.14 -24.98
C GLN A 240 -28.04 1.59 -24.70
N TRP A 241 -27.26 2.34 -23.92
CA TRP A 241 -27.56 3.75 -23.64
C TRP A 241 -27.41 4.64 -24.89
N GLU A 242 -26.42 4.34 -25.73
CA GLU A 242 -26.22 5.07 -27.00
C GLU A 242 -27.35 4.77 -27.98
N GLU A 243 -27.76 3.49 -28.13
CA GLU A 243 -28.88 3.07 -28.96
C GLU A 243 -30.21 3.70 -28.50
N SER A 244 -30.42 3.83 -27.18
CA SER A 244 -31.60 4.51 -26.62
C SER A 244 -31.54 6.03 -26.70
N GLY A 245 -30.44 6.62 -27.17
CA GLY A 245 -30.22 8.04 -27.24
C GLY A 245 -29.91 8.73 -25.91
N LEU A 246 -29.60 7.97 -24.86
CA LEU A 246 -29.32 8.47 -23.51
C LEU A 246 -27.91 9.08 -23.41
N CYS A 247 -26.96 8.61 -24.24
CA CYS A 247 -25.60 9.15 -24.26
C CYS A 247 -24.98 9.12 -25.66
N LYS A 248 -23.77 9.70 -25.78
CA LYS A 248 -22.84 9.51 -26.89
C LYS A 248 -21.54 8.92 -26.37
N VAL A 249 -21.03 7.89 -27.04
CA VAL A 249 -19.82 7.20 -26.64
C VAL A 249 -18.69 7.43 -27.65
N THR A 250 -17.48 7.65 -27.15
CA THR A 250 -16.25 7.72 -27.96
C THR A 250 -15.38 6.52 -27.60
N TRP A 251 -15.25 5.58 -28.52
CA TRP A 251 -14.52 4.31 -28.36
C TRP A 251 -13.03 4.37 -28.74
N ALA A 252 -12.56 5.54 -29.24
CA ALA A 252 -11.20 5.66 -29.71
C ALA A 252 -10.18 5.50 -28.55
N TYR A 253 -9.21 4.60 -28.71
CA TYR A 253 -8.16 4.35 -27.73
C TYR A 253 -7.44 5.64 -27.31
N GLY A 254 -7.33 5.85 -26.00
CA GLY A 254 -6.79 7.08 -25.43
C GLY A 254 -7.75 8.28 -25.42
N ARG A 255 -8.98 8.12 -25.92
CA ARG A 255 -10.04 9.14 -25.96
C ARG A 255 -11.39 8.61 -25.50
N HIS A 256 -11.41 7.47 -24.78
CA HIS A 256 -12.63 6.88 -24.24
C HIS A 256 -13.42 7.91 -23.42
N LYS A 257 -14.67 8.13 -23.82
CA LYS A 257 -15.52 9.13 -23.20
C LYS A 257 -17.00 8.79 -23.41
N VAL A 258 -17.79 8.94 -22.36
CA VAL A 258 -19.26 8.97 -22.42
C VAL A 258 -19.72 10.40 -22.13
N VAL A 259 -20.70 10.88 -22.88
CA VAL A 259 -21.40 12.16 -22.65
C VAL A 259 -22.88 11.87 -22.58
N MET A 260 -23.48 12.02 -21.42
CA MET A 260 -24.92 11.84 -21.20
C MET A 260 -25.72 13.04 -21.72
N VAL A 261 -27.02 12.84 -21.98
CA VAL A 261 -27.90 13.90 -22.45
C VAL A 261 -28.07 15.08 -21.47
N ASP A 262 -27.89 14.82 -20.18
CA ASP A 262 -27.91 15.84 -19.11
C ASP A 262 -26.59 16.61 -18.98
N GLY A 263 -25.57 16.27 -19.77
CA GLY A 263 -24.23 16.85 -19.75
C GLY A 263 -23.25 16.16 -18.79
N SER A 264 -23.68 15.10 -18.10
CA SER A 264 -22.76 14.27 -17.30
C SER A 264 -21.72 13.60 -18.19
N THR A 265 -20.52 13.40 -17.65
CA THR A 265 -19.41 12.84 -18.43
C THR A 265 -18.61 11.81 -17.66
N TYR A 266 -18.22 10.75 -18.36
CA TYR A 266 -17.22 9.79 -17.90
C TYR A 266 -16.05 9.77 -18.89
N VAL A 267 -14.82 9.90 -18.39
CA VAL A 267 -13.59 9.91 -19.20
C VAL A 267 -12.55 8.99 -18.62
N VAL A 268 -11.71 8.42 -19.49
CA VAL A 268 -10.57 7.57 -19.12
C VAL A 268 -9.28 8.25 -19.52
N LYS A 269 -8.33 8.37 -18.58
CA LYS A 269 -7.02 8.98 -18.82
C LYS A 269 -5.94 8.25 -18.03
N ALA A 270 -4.71 8.23 -18.54
CA ALA A 270 -3.56 7.79 -17.75
C ALA A 270 -3.21 8.85 -16.69
N ALA A 271 -2.82 8.42 -15.50
CA ALA A 271 -2.34 9.30 -14.43
C ALA A 271 -0.94 9.83 -14.78
N THR A 272 -0.88 11.03 -15.29
CA THR A 272 0.38 11.70 -15.64
C THR A 272 0.52 13.01 -14.85
N GLY A 273 1.75 13.46 -14.59
CA GLY A 273 2.02 14.73 -13.92
C GLY A 273 1.62 15.98 -14.73
N LYS A 274 1.13 15.81 -15.98
CA LYS A 274 0.58 16.89 -16.78
C LYS A 274 -0.83 17.23 -16.28
N LYS A 275 -1.15 18.50 -16.11
CA LYS A 275 -2.48 18.97 -15.70
C LYS A 275 -3.54 18.34 -16.60
N HIS A 276 -4.46 17.57 -16.03
CA HIS A 276 -5.53 16.89 -16.78
C HIS A 276 -6.63 17.84 -17.30
N GLY A 277 -6.54 19.15 -17.05
CA GLY A 277 -7.41 20.18 -17.62
C GLY A 277 -8.90 19.90 -17.42
N GLY A 278 -9.33 19.45 -16.25
CA GLY A 278 -10.74 19.19 -15.96
C GLY A 278 -11.01 19.23 -14.46
N THR A 279 -12.29 19.42 -14.12
CA THR A 279 -12.81 19.30 -12.74
C THR A 279 -13.64 18.04 -12.69
N TYR A 280 -13.42 17.18 -11.69
CA TYR A 280 -14.09 15.89 -11.57
C TYR A 280 -14.75 15.76 -10.20
N ASP A 281 -16.00 15.33 -10.18
CA ASP A 281 -16.76 15.03 -8.97
C ASP A 281 -16.27 13.70 -8.37
N ILE A 282 -16.11 12.69 -9.23
CA ILE A 282 -15.62 11.36 -8.83
C ILE A 282 -14.35 11.05 -9.61
N ILE A 283 -13.34 10.57 -8.89
CA ILE A 283 -12.10 10.03 -9.45
C ILE A 283 -11.98 8.57 -9.00
N LEU A 284 -11.81 7.66 -9.96
CA LEU A 284 -11.50 6.26 -9.72
C LEU A 284 -10.04 6.04 -10.15
N CYS A 285 -9.17 5.67 -9.22
CA CYS A 285 -7.75 5.51 -9.49
C CYS A 285 -7.30 4.11 -9.08
N ASP A 286 -7.00 3.27 -10.06
CA ASP A 286 -6.47 1.94 -9.80
C ASP A 286 -4.95 1.92 -9.73
N GLU A 287 -4.42 0.90 -9.04
CA GLU A 287 -2.99 0.70 -8.80
C GLU A 287 -2.30 1.95 -8.20
N LEU A 288 -2.90 2.49 -7.12
CA LEU A 288 -2.40 3.67 -6.41
C LEU A 288 -0.92 3.55 -6.02
N TRP A 289 -0.43 2.33 -5.75
CA TRP A 289 0.97 2.08 -5.42
C TRP A 289 1.95 2.57 -6.50
N ALA A 290 1.52 2.60 -7.77
CA ALA A 290 2.34 3.04 -8.91
C ALA A 290 2.15 4.52 -9.29
N ILE A 291 1.25 5.24 -8.64
CA ILE A 291 0.95 6.65 -8.95
C ILE A 291 2.01 7.57 -8.35
N THR A 292 2.55 8.47 -9.18
CA THR A 292 3.56 9.43 -8.75
C THR A 292 2.98 10.61 -7.97
N GLU A 293 3.78 11.26 -7.11
CA GLU A 293 3.35 12.45 -6.36
C GLU A 293 2.92 13.60 -7.27
N SER A 294 3.61 13.81 -8.39
CA SER A 294 3.23 14.83 -9.37
C SER A 294 1.88 14.54 -10.03
N ALA A 295 1.55 13.26 -10.26
CA ALA A 295 0.25 12.88 -10.81
C ALA A 295 -0.87 13.05 -9.77
N TYR A 296 -0.67 12.58 -8.54
CA TYR A 296 -1.71 12.64 -7.51
C TYR A 296 -1.87 14.05 -6.92
N PHE A 297 -0.83 14.58 -6.26
CA PHE A 297 -0.89 15.88 -5.58
C PHE A 297 -0.79 17.06 -6.55
N GLY A 298 -0.14 16.88 -7.71
CA GLY A 298 0.00 17.95 -8.72
C GLY A 298 -1.15 18.05 -9.73
N ALA A 299 -1.90 16.96 -9.97
CA ALA A 299 -2.94 16.94 -10.98
C ALA A 299 -4.30 16.40 -10.51
N LEU A 300 -4.37 15.18 -9.95
CA LEU A 300 -5.64 14.54 -9.61
C LEU A 300 -6.35 15.25 -8.45
N LYS A 301 -5.72 15.37 -7.28
CA LYS A 301 -6.33 16.01 -6.11
C LYS A 301 -6.72 17.48 -6.35
N PRO A 302 -5.88 18.31 -7.01
CA PRO A 302 -6.28 19.68 -7.37
C PRO A 302 -7.47 19.78 -8.32
N SER A 303 -7.74 18.77 -9.16
CA SER A 303 -8.90 18.77 -10.06
C SER A 303 -10.25 18.68 -9.32
N GLN A 304 -10.23 18.34 -8.04
CA GLN A 304 -11.42 18.25 -7.17
C GLN A 304 -11.60 19.45 -6.23
N ILE A 305 -10.66 20.41 -6.20
CA ILE A 305 -10.68 21.49 -5.18
C ILE A 305 -11.90 22.43 -5.31
N ALA A 306 -12.44 22.57 -6.53
CA ALA A 306 -13.60 23.40 -6.79
C ALA A 306 -14.93 22.61 -6.82
N VAL A 307 -14.92 21.35 -6.40
CA VAL A 307 -16.08 20.46 -6.40
C VAL A 307 -16.76 20.53 -5.03
N PRO A 308 -18.08 20.75 -4.96
CA PRO A 308 -18.80 20.82 -3.69
C PRO A 308 -18.76 19.50 -2.90
N SER A 309 -18.88 18.36 -3.59
CA SER A 309 -18.92 17.02 -2.99
C SER A 309 -17.96 16.09 -3.74
N PRO A 310 -16.62 16.20 -3.50
CA PRO A 310 -15.64 15.39 -4.19
C PRO A 310 -15.51 14.00 -3.56
N LEU A 311 -15.36 12.97 -4.41
CA LEU A 311 -14.99 11.62 -3.96
C LEU A 311 -13.89 11.05 -4.86
N ALA A 312 -12.75 10.68 -4.27
CA ALA A 312 -11.73 9.88 -4.93
C ALA A 312 -11.75 8.46 -4.34
N ILE A 313 -12.09 7.46 -5.16
CA ILE A 313 -11.98 6.05 -4.79
C ILE A 313 -10.68 5.52 -5.39
N LEU A 314 -9.79 5.10 -4.52
CA LEU A 314 -8.44 4.65 -4.85
C LEU A 314 -8.31 3.17 -4.50
N THR A 315 -7.89 2.33 -5.44
CA THR A 315 -7.65 0.92 -5.15
C THR A 315 -6.17 0.57 -5.33
N SER A 316 -5.67 -0.34 -4.51
CA SER A 316 -4.26 -0.74 -4.54
C SER A 316 -4.03 -2.13 -3.96
N THR A 317 -2.85 -2.66 -4.22
CA THR A 317 -2.15 -3.61 -3.35
C THR A 317 -1.15 -2.85 -2.50
N ALA A 318 -0.50 -3.52 -1.55
CA ALA A 318 0.65 -2.98 -0.84
C ALA A 318 1.72 -2.49 -1.83
N GLY A 319 2.32 -1.37 -1.52
CA GLY A 319 3.35 -0.75 -2.33
C GLY A 319 4.77 -1.23 -2.03
N ASP A 320 5.72 -0.53 -2.58
CA ASP A 320 7.15 -0.68 -2.33
C ASP A 320 7.79 0.69 -2.01
N GLU A 321 9.12 0.75 -1.99
CA GLU A 321 9.88 1.97 -1.68
C GLU A 321 9.57 3.16 -2.59
N SER A 322 9.08 2.91 -3.82
CA SER A 322 8.70 3.94 -4.79
C SER A 322 7.28 4.48 -4.60
N SER A 323 6.45 3.79 -3.82
CA SER A 323 5.01 4.04 -3.66
C SER A 323 4.70 5.21 -2.71
N LYS A 324 5.29 6.39 -2.97
CA LYS A 324 5.25 7.54 -2.06
C LYS A 324 3.84 8.04 -1.75
N VAL A 325 2.96 8.11 -2.75
CA VAL A 325 1.57 8.56 -2.57
C VAL A 325 0.82 7.61 -1.66
N MET A 326 0.86 6.30 -1.97
CA MET A 326 0.16 5.29 -1.20
C MET A 326 0.68 5.23 0.24
N THR A 327 2.01 5.27 0.43
CA THR A 327 2.64 5.32 1.76
C THR A 327 2.12 6.50 2.58
N ARG A 328 2.15 7.71 2.01
CA ARG A 328 1.72 8.93 2.71
C ARG A 328 0.24 8.89 3.11
N LEU A 329 -0.64 8.46 2.21
CA LEU A 329 -2.07 8.36 2.50
C LEU A 329 -2.35 7.26 3.53
N ARG A 330 -1.68 6.11 3.43
CA ARG A 330 -1.81 5.01 4.38
C ARG A 330 -1.36 5.42 5.79
N GLU A 331 -0.23 6.12 5.93
CA GLU A 331 0.24 6.66 7.21
C GLU A 331 -0.77 7.61 7.85
N GLN A 332 -1.39 8.46 7.04
CA GLN A 332 -2.45 9.35 7.51
C GLN A 332 -3.68 8.57 7.99
N ALA A 333 -4.07 7.51 7.28
CA ALA A 333 -5.18 6.67 7.67
C ALA A 333 -4.89 5.88 8.96
N LEU A 334 -3.69 5.30 9.10
CA LEU A 334 -3.25 4.59 10.31
C LEU A 334 -3.28 5.50 11.55
N ALA A 335 -2.78 6.73 11.42
CA ALA A 335 -2.86 7.69 12.50
C ALA A 335 -4.31 8.04 12.88
N GLY A 336 -5.25 8.04 11.93
CA GLY A 336 -6.69 8.20 12.19
C GLY A 336 -7.29 6.99 12.91
N ILE A 337 -6.91 5.79 12.49
CA ILE A 337 -7.32 4.52 13.13
C ILE A 337 -6.86 4.49 14.59
N ASP A 338 -5.58 4.80 14.85
CA ASP A 338 -5.02 4.80 16.20
C ASP A 338 -5.70 5.84 17.12
N ARG A 339 -6.18 6.97 16.57
CA ARG A 339 -6.95 7.96 17.34
C ARG A 339 -8.43 7.61 17.51
N GLY A 340 -8.96 6.68 16.71
CA GLY A 340 -10.39 6.34 16.70
C GLY A 340 -11.30 7.45 16.14
N GLU A 341 -10.78 8.36 15.31
CA GLU A 341 -11.50 9.52 14.80
C GLU A 341 -11.75 9.41 13.28
N PRO A 342 -13.00 9.66 12.81
CA PRO A 342 -13.28 9.71 11.38
C PRO A 342 -12.64 10.96 10.76
N SER A 343 -12.26 10.86 9.47
CA SER A 343 -11.64 11.95 8.73
C SER A 343 -12.10 11.98 7.27
N SER A 344 -11.69 13.00 6.52
CA SER A 344 -11.95 13.09 5.08
C SER A 344 -11.23 12.01 4.26
N LEU A 345 -10.31 11.25 4.88
CA LEU A 345 -9.65 10.09 4.31
C LEU A 345 -10.16 8.82 5.00
N PHE A 346 -10.83 7.96 4.25
CA PHE A 346 -11.23 6.62 4.66
C PHE A 346 -10.28 5.58 4.06
N MET A 347 -9.92 4.57 4.81
CA MET A 347 -9.15 3.41 4.33
C MET A 347 -9.75 2.12 4.87
N ALA A 348 -9.88 1.14 3.98
CA ALA A 348 -10.16 -0.24 4.31
C ALA A 348 -9.08 -1.12 3.69
N GLU A 349 -8.34 -1.86 4.53
CA GLU A 349 -7.22 -2.70 4.10
C GLU A 349 -7.43 -4.14 4.50
N TRP A 350 -7.53 -5.01 3.49
CA TRP A 350 -7.48 -6.46 3.61
C TRP A 350 -6.04 -6.90 3.43
N SER A 351 -5.37 -7.21 4.50
CA SER A 351 -3.97 -7.65 4.53
C SER A 351 -3.80 -8.75 5.55
N LEU A 352 -2.78 -9.58 5.36
CA LEU A 352 -2.48 -10.64 6.32
C LEU A 352 -2.21 -10.04 7.70
N PRO A 353 -2.76 -10.62 8.77
CA PRO A 353 -2.37 -10.29 10.14
C PRO A 353 -0.94 -10.76 10.42
N GLU A 354 -0.43 -10.49 11.59
CA GLU A 354 0.84 -11.04 12.06
C GLU A 354 0.71 -12.54 12.31
N CYS A 355 1.03 -13.34 11.28
CA CYS A 355 0.98 -14.80 11.27
C CYS A 355 2.08 -15.35 10.36
N ASP A 356 2.15 -16.66 10.21
CA ASP A 356 2.95 -17.27 9.14
C ASP A 356 2.31 -16.98 7.78
N PRO A 357 2.98 -16.22 6.88
CA PRO A 357 2.41 -15.90 5.58
C PRO A 357 2.17 -17.12 4.66
N ASP A 358 2.74 -18.25 4.99
CA ASP A 358 2.61 -19.49 4.21
C ASP A 358 1.48 -20.38 4.71
N ASP A 359 0.85 -20.03 5.84
CA ASP A 359 -0.30 -20.75 6.37
C ASP A 359 -1.59 -20.36 5.63
N PRO A 360 -2.19 -21.29 4.84
CA PRO A 360 -3.38 -21.03 4.05
C PRO A 360 -4.63 -20.70 4.86
N GLN A 361 -4.63 -20.93 6.17
CA GLN A 361 -5.75 -20.58 7.03
C GLN A 361 -5.93 -19.06 7.20
N TYR A 362 -4.91 -18.26 6.91
CA TYR A 362 -4.93 -16.81 7.03
C TYR A 362 -5.07 -16.06 5.69
N TRP A 363 -4.89 -16.75 4.56
CA TRP A 363 -4.87 -16.08 3.24
C TRP A 363 -6.13 -15.28 2.89
N GLY A 364 -7.26 -15.67 3.48
CA GLY A 364 -8.53 -14.97 3.29
C GLY A 364 -8.54 -13.54 3.84
N TYR A 365 -7.67 -13.21 4.78
CA TYR A 365 -7.54 -11.84 5.30
C TYR A 365 -7.06 -10.83 4.24
N ALA A 366 -6.17 -11.26 3.35
CA ALA A 366 -5.67 -10.42 2.25
C ALA A 366 -6.44 -10.61 0.95
N ASN A 367 -7.20 -11.70 0.83
CA ASN A 367 -7.90 -12.09 -0.38
C ASN A 367 -9.41 -12.26 -0.14
N PRO A 368 -10.15 -11.16 -0.01
CA PRO A 368 -11.58 -11.21 0.32
C PRO A 368 -12.46 -11.83 -0.79
N SER A 369 -11.87 -12.19 -1.94
CA SER A 369 -12.51 -12.95 -3.02
C SER A 369 -12.08 -14.43 -3.06
N LEU A 370 -11.36 -14.90 -2.04
CA LEU A 370 -10.97 -16.30 -1.91
C LEU A 370 -12.21 -17.20 -1.82
N GLY A 371 -12.18 -18.32 -2.53
CA GLY A 371 -13.32 -19.23 -2.65
C GLY A 371 -14.40 -18.77 -3.66
N ARG A 372 -14.24 -17.58 -4.28
CA ARG A 372 -15.12 -17.07 -5.35
C ARG A 372 -14.38 -16.99 -6.68
N THR A 373 -13.50 -16.00 -6.83
CA THR A 373 -12.67 -15.82 -8.05
C THR A 373 -11.23 -16.26 -7.85
N ILE A 374 -10.76 -16.31 -6.61
CA ILE A 374 -9.42 -16.75 -6.25
C ILE A 374 -9.52 -18.13 -5.59
N THR A 375 -8.69 -19.08 -6.00
CA THR A 375 -8.64 -20.42 -5.41
C THR A 375 -7.45 -20.56 -4.49
N VAL A 376 -7.55 -21.43 -3.47
CA VAL A 376 -6.43 -21.78 -2.58
C VAL A 376 -5.24 -22.30 -3.39
N ARG A 377 -5.50 -23.09 -4.44
CA ARG A 377 -4.44 -23.62 -5.31
C ARG A 377 -3.67 -22.51 -6.02
N ALA A 378 -4.37 -21.50 -6.55
CA ALA A 378 -3.69 -20.37 -7.21
C ALA A 378 -2.82 -19.57 -6.25
N LEU A 379 -3.25 -19.41 -5.00
CA LEU A 379 -2.44 -18.77 -3.96
C LEU A 379 -1.26 -19.67 -3.54
N GLN A 380 -1.45 -21.00 -3.46
CA GLN A 380 -0.35 -21.91 -3.18
C GLN A 380 0.72 -21.86 -4.28
N ASP A 381 0.32 -21.89 -5.56
CA ASP A 381 1.25 -21.77 -6.69
C ASP A 381 2.03 -20.43 -6.63
N ALA A 382 1.40 -19.35 -6.14
CA ALA A 382 2.06 -18.06 -5.95
C ALA A 382 2.97 -18.02 -4.71
N CYS A 383 2.61 -18.71 -3.63
CA CYS A 383 3.42 -18.88 -2.42
C CYS A 383 4.70 -19.66 -2.71
N ASP A 384 4.60 -20.73 -3.50
CA ASP A 384 5.73 -21.60 -3.89
C ASP A 384 6.64 -20.95 -4.95
N ALA A 385 6.24 -19.79 -5.50
CA ALA A 385 7.05 -19.10 -6.50
C ALA A 385 8.35 -18.53 -5.88
N PRO A 386 9.46 -18.45 -6.65
CA PRO A 386 10.75 -17.99 -6.12
C PRO A 386 10.76 -16.54 -5.63
N ASP A 387 9.85 -15.69 -6.12
CA ASP A 387 9.78 -14.28 -5.74
C ASP A 387 8.94 -14.08 -4.47
N ARG A 388 9.59 -14.27 -3.34
CA ARG A 388 8.98 -14.08 -2.02
C ARG A 388 8.44 -12.67 -1.80
N SER A 389 9.09 -11.67 -2.34
CA SER A 389 8.64 -10.27 -2.24
C SER A 389 7.31 -10.06 -2.96
N MET A 390 7.17 -10.64 -4.13
CA MET A 390 5.93 -10.60 -4.90
C MET A 390 4.80 -11.30 -4.16
N TRP A 391 5.05 -12.48 -3.56
CA TRP A 391 4.08 -13.19 -2.72
C TRP A 391 3.55 -12.31 -1.60
N LEU A 392 4.45 -11.79 -0.77
CA LEU A 392 4.09 -11.00 0.40
C LEU A 392 3.35 -9.71 0.03
N ARG A 393 3.78 -9.02 -1.03
CA ARG A 393 3.17 -7.75 -1.46
C ARG A 393 1.88 -7.95 -2.23
N ALA A 394 1.88 -8.82 -3.24
CA ALA A 394 0.78 -8.92 -4.20
C ALA A 394 -0.37 -9.81 -3.71
N HIS A 395 -0.08 -10.81 -2.88
CA HIS A 395 -1.09 -11.78 -2.43
C HIS A 395 -1.35 -11.74 -0.93
N CYS A 396 -0.37 -11.37 -0.12
CA CYS A 396 -0.57 -11.15 1.31
C CYS A 396 -0.89 -9.68 1.65
N ASN A 397 -0.76 -8.77 0.69
CA ASN A 397 -0.97 -7.33 0.82
C ASN A 397 -0.16 -6.73 1.99
N LEU A 398 1.09 -7.18 2.15
CA LEU A 398 1.98 -6.77 3.24
C LEU A 398 3.01 -5.73 2.77
N TRP A 399 3.20 -4.72 3.59
CA TRP A 399 4.25 -3.71 3.46
C TRP A 399 5.54 -4.21 4.11
N VAL A 400 6.14 -5.24 3.56
CA VAL A 400 7.33 -5.87 4.11
C VAL A 400 8.56 -5.60 3.25
N ALA A 401 9.69 -5.46 3.90
CA ALA A 401 10.97 -5.50 3.26
C ALA A 401 11.28 -6.93 2.82
N ALA A 402 11.43 -7.15 1.53
CA ALA A 402 11.68 -8.46 0.95
C ALA A 402 12.98 -9.12 1.40
N ALA A 403 13.98 -8.33 1.80
CA ALA A 403 15.25 -8.82 2.33
C ALA A 403 15.79 -7.86 3.40
N GLY A 404 16.26 -8.41 4.52
CA GLY A 404 16.88 -7.63 5.58
C GLY A 404 15.92 -7.00 6.58
N ALA A 405 14.72 -7.55 6.76
CA ALA A 405 13.78 -7.10 7.79
C ALA A 405 14.46 -6.99 9.17
N TRP A 406 14.13 -5.96 9.94
CA TRP A 406 14.65 -5.77 11.29
C TRP A 406 14.20 -6.89 12.22
N LEU A 407 12.91 -7.24 12.20
CA LEU A 407 12.33 -8.31 12.97
C LEU A 407 11.67 -9.35 12.04
N PRO A 408 11.64 -10.64 12.43
CA PRO A 408 10.81 -11.64 11.77
C PRO A 408 9.33 -11.31 11.92
N PRO A 409 8.47 -11.74 10.97
CA PRO A 409 7.03 -11.63 11.10
C PRO A 409 6.50 -12.21 12.43
N GLY A 410 5.55 -11.53 13.07
CA GLY A 410 4.93 -11.92 14.33
C GLY A 410 5.77 -11.63 15.59
N MET A 411 7.05 -11.33 15.45
CA MET A 411 7.92 -11.08 16.62
C MET A 411 7.49 -9.85 17.42
N TRP A 412 7.09 -8.78 16.73
CA TRP A 412 6.66 -7.56 17.38
C TRP A 412 5.32 -7.73 18.08
N ALA A 413 4.30 -8.33 17.44
CA ALA A 413 3.00 -8.57 18.05
C ALA A 413 3.09 -9.40 19.35
N ASN A 414 3.98 -10.40 19.38
CA ASN A 414 4.23 -11.22 20.57
C ASN A 414 4.84 -10.44 21.74
N ARG A 415 5.15 -9.15 21.56
CA ARG A 415 5.69 -8.24 22.60
C ARG A 415 4.66 -7.21 23.06
N LYS A 416 3.41 -7.30 22.62
CA LYS A 416 2.33 -6.46 23.12
C LYS A 416 2.02 -6.80 24.57
N THR A 417 1.85 -5.76 25.40
CA THR A 417 1.48 -5.87 26.80
C THR A 417 0.33 -4.93 27.13
N ASP A 418 -0.49 -5.32 28.10
CA ASP A 418 -1.53 -4.45 28.66
C ASP A 418 -1.00 -3.57 29.82
N ASP A 419 0.23 -3.81 30.26
CA ASP A 419 0.88 -2.97 31.25
C ASP A 419 1.09 -1.55 30.72
N PRO A 420 0.74 -0.52 31.48
CA PRO A 420 0.96 0.86 31.04
C PRO A 420 2.45 1.18 30.99
N CYS A 421 2.84 2.04 30.02
CA CYS A 421 4.22 2.54 30.00
C CYS A 421 4.51 3.37 31.24
N PRO A 422 5.53 3.01 32.05
CA PRO A 422 5.87 3.74 33.27
C PRO A 422 6.17 5.22 33.01
N VAL A 423 5.62 6.09 33.85
CA VAL A 423 5.81 7.54 33.73
C VAL A 423 7.14 7.96 34.37
N GLU A 424 7.46 7.40 35.55
CA GLU A 424 8.69 7.73 36.25
C GLU A 424 9.93 7.23 35.48
N LYS A 425 10.98 8.05 35.45
CA LYS A 425 12.26 7.72 34.78
C LYS A 425 12.11 7.31 33.31
N SER A 426 11.14 7.92 32.62
CA SER A 426 10.93 7.65 31.21
C SER A 426 11.73 8.59 30.29
N VAL A 427 11.82 8.19 29.02
CA VAL A 427 12.49 8.93 27.95
C VAL A 427 11.52 9.05 26.79
N LEU A 428 11.31 10.26 26.31
CA LEU A 428 10.56 10.56 25.09
C LEU A 428 11.56 10.89 23.98
N CYS A 429 11.58 10.11 22.89
CA CYS A 429 12.35 10.44 21.70
C CYS A 429 11.43 10.87 20.56
N VAL A 430 11.85 11.93 19.87
CA VAL A 430 11.07 12.60 18.81
C VAL A 430 11.87 12.63 17.51
N ASP A 431 11.17 12.40 16.42
CA ASP A 431 11.70 12.45 15.06
C ASP A 431 10.68 13.08 14.08
N SER A 432 11.14 13.49 12.90
CA SER A 432 10.27 13.98 11.83
C SER A 432 10.38 13.10 10.59
N SER A 433 9.31 13.08 9.78
CA SER A 433 9.39 12.55 8.41
C SER A 433 10.37 13.36 7.58
N VAL A 434 10.88 12.76 6.50
CA VAL A 434 11.89 13.39 5.61
C VAL A 434 11.36 14.68 4.97
N ASP A 435 10.06 14.78 4.77
CA ASP A 435 9.38 15.94 4.18
C ASP A 435 8.79 16.91 5.22
N ASP A 436 9.11 16.71 6.51
CA ASP A 436 8.59 17.47 7.65
C ASP A 436 7.06 17.57 7.71
N SER A 437 6.36 16.63 7.06
CA SER A 437 4.90 16.59 7.08
C SER A 437 4.33 15.89 8.31
N LYS A 438 5.19 15.15 9.06
CA LYS A 438 4.81 14.41 10.27
C LYS A 438 5.90 14.46 11.31
N TYR A 439 5.49 14.50 12.55
CA TYR A 439 6.34 14.49 13.74
C TYR A 439 5.83 13.42 14.69
N VAL A 440 6.70 12.56 15.18
CA VAL A 440 6.31 11.42 16.02
C VAL A 440 7.13 11.36 17.28
N GLY A 441 6.50 10.89 18.35
CA GLY A 441 7.15 10.72 19.66
C GLY A 441 6.89 9.33 20.25
N ILE A 442 7.95 8.63 20.66
CA ILE A 442 7.90 7.38 21.42
C ILE A 442 8.41 7.63 22.82
N ARG A 443 7.59 7.28 23.82
CA ARG A 443 8.02 7.21 25.21
C ARG A 443 8.35 5.78 25.61
N CYS A 444 9.50 5.60 26.23
CA CYS A 444 9.91 4.33 26.87
C CYS A 444 10.10 4.55 28.37
N GLY A 445 9.51 3.68 29.18
CA GLY A 445 9.67 3.63 30.63
C GLY A 445 10.17 2.27 31.11
N VAL A 446 10.81 2.22 32.28
CA VAL A 446 11.31 0.98 32.87
C VAL A 446 10.43 0.58 34.05
N THR A 447 9.92 -0.65 34.02
CA THR A 447 9.11 -1.24 35.09
C THR A 447 9.97 -1.62 36.30
N ALA A 448 9.35 -1.95 37.41
CA ALA A 448 10.07 -2.40 38.63
C ALA A 448 10.86 -3.71 38.42
N ASP A 449 10.37 -4.58 37.56
CA ASP A 449 11.01 -5.84 37.16
C ASP A 449 12.01 -5.68 35.99
N LYS A 450 12.35 -4.43 35.64
CA LYS A 450 13.34 -4.03 34.62
C LYS A 450 12.96 -4.29 33.18
N ARG A 451 11.69 -4.58 32.86
CA ARG A 451 11.20 -4.55 31.48
C ARG A 451 11.09 -3.10 31.01
N ILE A 452 11.24 -2.90 29.71
CA ILE A 452 11.02 -1.60 29.05
C ILE A 452 9.69 -1.69 28.33
N ILE A 453 8.80 -0.72 28.61
CA ILE A 453 7.54 -0.60 27.87
C ILE A 453 7.59 0.65 27.01
N ALA A 454 7.32 0.48 25.72
CA ALA A 454 7.25 1.55 24.73
C ALA A 454 5.79 1.90 24.41
N THR A 455 5.49 3.19 24.26
CA THR A 455 4.19 3.70 23.82
C THR A 455 4.36 4.83 22.82
N ILE A 456 3.43 4.98 21.87
CA ILE A 456 3.32 6.21 21.06
C ILE A 456 2.84 7.32 21.97
N GLU A 457 3.63 8.35 22.15
CA GLU A 457 3.24 9.51 22.94
C GLU A 457 2.39 10.48 22.12
N PHE A 458 2.80 10.72 20.87
CA PHE A 458 2.03 11.52 19.94
C PHE A 458 2.40 11.25 18.47
N VAL A 459 1.49 11.61 17.58
CA VAL A 459 1.70 11.81 16.15
C VAL A 459 1.12 13.17 15.79
N ALA A 460 1.95 14.08 15.26
CA ALA A 460 1.58 15.46 14.97
C ALA A 460 1.79 15.77 13.48
N ASP A 461 0.88 16.57 12.90
CA ASP A 461 0.91 16.98 11.50
C ASP A 461 1.63 18.32 11.27
N SER A 462 2.16 18.91 12.32
CA SER A 462 2.93 20.15 12.25
C SER A 462 3.93 20.28 13.39
N SER A 463 5.02 21.01 13.15
CA SER A 463 6.00 21.36 14.19
C SER A 463 5.36 22.07 15.39
N ARG A 464 4.37 22.93 15.16
CA ARG A 464 3.65 23.62 16.24
C ARG A 464 2.93 22.62 17.15
N GLN A 465 2.19 21.69 16.58
CA GLN A 465 1.48 20.66 17.34
C GLN A 465 2.46 19.77 18.10
N MET A 466 3.55 19.35 17.46
CA MET A 466 4.62 18.58 18.10
C MET A 466 5.13 19.27 19.39
N TRP A 467 5.42 20.58 19.34
CA TRP A 467 5.89 21.29 20.54
C TRP A 467 4.83 21.35 21.62
N VAL A 468 3.55 21.49 21.28
CA VAL A 468 2.44 21.46 22.26
C VAL A 468 2.40 20.10 22.96
N GLU A 469 2.49 18.99 22.23
CA GLU A 469 2.46 17.63 22.80
C GLU A 469 3.71 17.37 23.67
N ILE A 470 4.90 17.78 23.23
CA ILE A 470 6.13 17.66 24.02
C ILE A 470 6.01 18.45 25.33
N GLU A 471 5.52 19.69 25.27
CA GLU A 471 5.36 20.53 26.47
C GLU A 471 4.36 19.93 27.43
N LYS A 472 3.25 19.41 26.95
CA LYS A 472 2.25 18.71 27.75
C LYS A 472 2.90 17.52 28.48
N ALA A 473 3.52 16.59 27.74
CA ALA A 473 4.17 15.42 28.33
C ALA A 473 5.25 15.78 29.36
N MET A 474 6.05 16.83 29.09
CA MET A 474 7.10 17.28 29.99
C MET A 474 6.59 18.08 31.19
N SER A 475 5.40 18.66 31.13
CA SER A 475 4.73 19.31 32.26
C SER A 475 4.12 18.29 33.21
N GLU A 476 3.53 17.23 32.69
CA GLU A 476 2.94 16.12 33.44
C GLU A 476 4.02 15.27 34.13
N ASN A 477 5.20 15.13 33.51
CA ASN A 477 6.33 14.38 34.06
C ASN A 477 7.61 15.23 34.17
N LYS A 478 7.90 15.71 35.40
CA LYS A 478 9.10 16.53 35.67
C LYS A 478 10.43 15.77 35.50
N GLN A 479 10.42 14.43 35.49
CA GLN A 479 11.60 13.59 35.32
C GLN A 479 11.79 13.12 33.89
N LEU A 480 10.84 13.38 32.99
CA LEU A 480 10.90 13.00 31.59
C LEU A 480 12.11 13.65 30.90
N ARG A 481 12.91 12.83 30.26
CA ARG A 481 14.04 13.28 29.43
C ARG A 481 13.62 13.32 27.97
N LEU A 482 13.95 14.39 27.28
CA LEU A 482 13.61 14.59 25.87
C LEU A 482 14.81 14.25 24.97
N GLY A 483 14.67 13.22 24.13
CA GLY A 483 15.58 12.93 23.03
C GLY A 483 15.09 13.57 21.74
N ILE A 484 15.91 14.35 21.07
CA ILE A 484 15.54 15.08 19.86
C ILE A 484 16.58 14.91 18.77
N THR A 485 16.17 14.91 17.51
CA THR A 485 17.09 14.83 16.37
C THR A 485 17.81 16.17 16.13
N PRO A 486 19.00 16.19 15.50
CA PRO A 486 19.74 17.43 15.26
C PRO A 486 18.96 18.48 14.49
N SER A 487 18.11 18.09 13.54
CA SER A 487 17.27 19.00 12.76
C SER A 487 16.26 19.74 13.62
N LEU A 488 15.64 19.05 14.57
CA LEU A 488 14.66 19.62 15.49
C LEU A 488 15.29 20.36 16.67
N ASP A 489 16.54 20.04 17.03
CA ASP A 489 17.27 20.62 18.16
C ASP A 489 17.43 22.13 18.06
N LEU A 490 17.63 22.65 16.85
CA LEU A 490 17.77 24.08 16.58
C LEU A 490 16.52 24.91 16.99
N HIS A 491 15.38 24.26 17.05
CA HIS A 491 14.08 24.89 17.36
C HIS A 491 13.57 24.56 18.78
N THR A 492 14.42 23.88 19.60
CA THR A 492 14.02 23.48 20.96
C THR A 492 13.83 24.72 21.86
N PRO A 493 12.63 24.90 22.45
CA PRO A 493 12.38 25.97 23.39
C PRO A 493 13.37 25.97 24.57
N GLU A 494 13.85 27.14 24.98
CA GLU A 494 14.87 27.32 26.03
C GLU A 494 14.50 26.59 27.35
N ARG A 495 13.22 26.60 27.73
CA ARG A 495 12.69 25.93 28.94
C ARG A 495 12.83 24.41 28.94
N LEU A 496 13.02 23.77 27.75
CA LEU A 496 13.18 22.33 27.59
C LEU A 496 14.64 21.89 27.52
N GLN A 497 15.56 22.81 27.33
CA GLN A 497 16.99 22.50 27.08
C GLN A 497 17.65 21.74 28.23
N ALA A 498 17.29 21.99 29.47
CA ALA A 498 17.91 21.33 30.62
C ALA A 498 17.67 19.82 30.70
N ARG A 499 16.60 19.31 30.09
CA ARG A 499 16.19 17.91 30.13
C ARG A 499 16.36 17.20 28.77
N ARG A 500 16.90 17.87 27.75
CA ARG A 500 17.08 17.34 26.42
C ARG A 500 18.43 16.66 26.23
N PHE A 501 18.47 15.73 25.29
CA PHE A 501 19.69 15.22 24.67
C PHE A 501 19.44 15.03 23.17
N VAL A 502 20.52 15.13 22.39
CA VAL A 502 20.45 14.95 20.94
C VAL A 502 20.80 13.50 20.61
N TRP A 503 20.02 12.91 19.71
CA TRP A 503 20.29 11.59 19.17
C TRP A 503 20.22 11.63 17.64
N GLY A 504 20.86 10.66 16.98
CA GLY A 504 20.88 10.61 15.53
C GLY A 504 21.40 9.27 15.01
N TYR A 505 21.98 9.30 13.82
CA TYR A 505 22.47 8.10 13.14
C TYR A 505 23.52 7.32 13.97
N ALA A 506 24.36 8.01 14.71
CA ALA A 506 25.37 7.39 15.56
C ALA A 506 24.75 6.50 16.66
N GLU A 507 23.65 6.94 17.26
CA GLU A 507 22.89 6.17 18.25
C GLU A 507 22.19 4.98 17.59
N LEU A 508 21.58 5.17 16.44
CA LEU A 508 20.95 4.08 15.67
C LEU A 508 21.99 3.00 15.32
N LEU A 509 23.17 3.41 14.85
CA LEU A 509 24.26 2.48 14.50
C LEU A 509 24.73 1.64 15.70
N LYS A 510 24.79 2.26 16.89
CA LYS A 510 25.24 1.58 18.11
C LYS A 510 24.16 0.65 18.70
N PHE A 511 22.89 1.02 18.62
CA PHE A 511 21.87 0.44 19.47
C PHE A 511 20.80 -0.37 18.71
N THR A 512 20.73 -0.30 17.37
CA THR A 512 19.76 -1.11 16.60
C THR A 512 19.87 -2.60 16.92
N GLY A 513 21.09 -3.14 16.97
CA GLY A 513 21.31 -4.53 17.33
C GLY A 513 20.94 -4.86 18.78
N VAL A 514 21.26 -3.97 19.71
CA VAL A 514 20.96 -4.13 21.14
C VAL A 514 19.45 -4.13 21.38
N VAL A 515 18.73 -3.17 20.81
CA VAL A 515 17.28 -3.08 20.95
C VAL A 515 16.59 -4.27 20.28
N ARG A 516 17.13 -4.75 19.14
CA ARG A 516 16.68 -6.00 18.52
C ARG A 516 16.78 -7.18 19.50
N SER A 517 17.92 -7.34 20.19
CA SER A 517 18.09 -8.39 21.19
C SER A 517 17.10 -8.25 22.35
N MET A 518 16.84 -7.03 22.84
CA MET A 518 15.84 -6.79 23.87
C MET A 518 14.43 -7.26 23.46
N ILE A 519 14.05 -7.05 22.19
CA ILE A 519 12.77 -7.53 21.63
C ILE A 519 12.76 -9.07 21.59
N TYR A 520 13.86 -9.70 21.13
CA TYR A 520 13.96 -11.17 21.11
C TYR A 520 13.88 -11.79 22.51
N GLU A 521 14.52 -11.17 23.48
CA GLU A 521 14.57 -11.64 24.88
C GLU A 521 13.30 -11.34 25.67
N GLY A 522 12.37 -10.51 25.13
CA GLY A 522 11.15 -10.10 25.82
C GLY A 522 11.39 -9.07 26.92
N THR A 523 12.53 -8.41 26.94
CA THR A 523 12.84 -7.33 27.88
C THR A 523 12.34 -5.98 27.39
N LEU A 524 11.92 -5.86 26.11
CA LEU A 524 11.24 -4.71 25.54
C LEU A 524 9.87 -5.13 25.01
N GLU A 525 8.85 -4.46 25.52
CA GLU A 525 7.44 -4.65 25.22
C GLU A 525 6.80 -3.32 24.76
N HIS A 526 5.55 -3.37 24.31
CA HIS A 526 4.85 -2.18 23.84
C HIS A 526 3.34 -2.21 24.15
N THR A 527 2.72 -1.04 24.28
CA THR A 527 1.28 -0.91 24.56
C THR A 527 0.39 -1.11 23.31
N GLY A 528 0.96 -1.31 22.14
CA GLY A 528 0.23 -1.41 20.88
C GLY A 528 0.42 -0.19 19.96
N GLY A 529 -0.53 0.00 19.04
CA GLY A 529 -0.51 1.04 18.01
C GLY A 529 -0.14 0.47 16.64
N GLU A 530 -1.11 0.52 15.69
CA GLU A 530 -0.93 -0.03 14.35
C GLU A 530 0.20 0.67 13.58
N MET A 531 0.31 1.98 13.74
CA MET A 531 1.35 2.76 13.09
C MET A 531 2.75 2.36 13.59
N LEU A 532 2.92 2.09 14.88
CA LEU A 532 4.20 1.61 15.43
C LEU A 532 4.53 0.21 14.91
N ALA A 533 3.56 -0.69 14.91
CA ALA A 533 3.73 -2.04 14.38
C ALA A 533 4.17 -2.02 12.90
N GLU A 534 3.54 -1.19 12.08
CA GLU A 534 3.91 -1.02 10.67
C GLU A 534 5.32 -0.46 10.48
N HIS A 535 5.71 0.56 11.26
CA HIS A 535 7.06 1.13 11.19
C HIS A 535 8.14 0.13 11.61
N VAL A 536 7.83 -0.74 12.58
CA VAL A 536 8.74 -1.78 13.07
C VAL A 536 8.84 -2.92 12.05
N ASN A 537 7.71 -3.42 11.55
CA ASN A 537 7.66 -4.59 10.66
C ASN A 537 8.28 -4.33 9.28
N ARG A 538 8.21 -3.11 8.77
CA ARG A 538 8.82 -2.74 7.48
C ARG A 538 10.23 -2.17 7.58
N ALA A 539 10.78 -2.01 8.79
CA ALA A 539 12.14 -1.53 8.97
C ALA A 539 13.17 -2.52 8.40
N VAL A 540 14.07 -2.01 7.55
CA VAL A 540 15.13 -2.79 6.89
C VAL A 540 16.45 -2.57 7.59
N LEU A 541 17.17 -3.67 7.86
CA LEU A 541 18.56 -3.65 8.34
C LEU A 541 19.54 -3.47 7.18
N VAL A 542 20.48 -2.59 7.36
CA VAL A 542 21.67 -2.47 6.51
C VAL A 542 22.95 -2.63 7.35
N ARG A 543 23.99 -3.16 6.74
CA ARG A 543 25.32 -3.18 7.36
C ARG A 543 26.02 -1.86 7.11
N ALA A 544 26.48 -1.21 8.17
CA ALA A 544 27.25 0.03 8.10
C ALA A 544 28.33 0.02 9.20
N GLN A 545 29.56 0.34 8.86
CA GLN A 545 30.69 0.47 9.79
C GLN A 545 30.86 -0.73 10.75
N GLY A 546 30.66 -1.95 10.24
CA GLY A 546 30.78 -3.18 11.04
C GLY A 546 29.60 -3.51 11.95
N SER A 547 28.56 -2.69 11.98
CA SER A 547 27.32 -2.86 12.75
C SER A 547 26.10 -2.99 11.85
N VAL A 548 24.92 -3.22 12.43
CA VAL A 548 23.63 -3.21 11.75
C VAL A 548 22.82 -1.99 12.19
N VAL A 549 22.13 -1.36 11.23
CA VAL A 549 21.30 -0.18 11.49
C VAL A 549 20.01 -0.26 10.67
N ILE A 550 18.88 0.20 11.22
CA ILE A 550 17.66 0.37 10.45
C ILE A 550 17.78 1.56 9.48
N SER A 551 17.36 1.38 8.23
CA SER A 551 17.54 2.33 7.14
C SER A 551 16.24 2.86 6.59
N SER A 552 15.96 4.16 6.75
CA SER A 552 14.81 4.81 6.13
C SER A 552 14.86 4.77 4.60
N GLN A 553 16.06 4.74 4.00
CA GLN A 553 16.21 4.70 2.54
C GLN A 553 15.86 3.33 1.93
N ARG A 554 16.08 2.24 2.67
CA ARG A 554 15.84 0.86 2.22
C ARG A 554 14.51 0.29 2.69
N SER A 555 13.86 0.96 3.64
CA SER A 555 12.54 0.55 4.13
C SER A 555 11.46 0.99 3.14
N PRO A 556 10.43 0.15 2.89
CA PRO A 556 9.37 0.44 1.93
C PRO A 556 8.37 1.50 2.40
N GLY A 557 8.73 2.33 3.35
CA GLY A 557 7.90 3.42 3.90
C GLY A 557 8.53 4.07 5.11
N ALA A 558 7.76 4.90 5.80
CA ALA A 558 8.16 5.60 7.00
C ALA A 558 8.56 4.64 8.13
N ILE A 559 9.63 4.92 8.87
CA ILE A 559 10.11 4.15 10.03
C ILE A 559 10.52 5.05 11.19
N GLU A 560 10.04 6.28 11.24
CA GLU A 560 10.41 7.27 12.27
C GLU A 560 10.08 6.76 13.67
N LEU A 561 8.91 6.10 13.88
CA LEU A 561 8.57 5.49 15.17
C LEU A 561 9.54 4.36 15.55
N ALA A 562 9.97 3.52 14.60
CA ALA A 562 10.99 2.50 14.87
C ALA A 562 12.36 3.12 15.22
N ARG A 563 12.73 4.23 14.60
CA ARG A 563 13.94 4.99 14.92
C ARG A 563 13.85 5.60 16.32
N CYS A 564 12.71 6.24 16.66
CA CYS A 564 12.43 6.73 18.00
C CYS A 564 12.46 5.62 19.04
N LEU A 565 11.91 4.43 18.73
CA LEU A 565 11.94 3.27 19.61
C LEU A 565 13.38 2.85 19.94
N VAL A 566 14.25 2.73 18.93
CA VAL A 566 15.68 2.41 19.15
C VAL A 566 16.35 3.45 20.05
N ALA A 567 16.10 4.74 19.78
CA ALA A 567 16.69 5.83 20.56
C ALA A 567 16.17 5.85 22.01
N ALA A 568 14.85 5.76 22.22
CA ALA A 568 14.23 5.84 23.54
C ALA A 568 14.55 4.62 24.40
N ALA A 569 14.42 3.39 23.86
CA ALA A 569 14.73 2.17 24.58
C ALA A 569 16.21 2.11 25.00
N SER A 570 17.11 2.50 24.09
CA SER A 570 18.54 2.58 24.43
C SER A 570 18.86 3.65 25.48
N ALA A 571 18.16 4.80 25.45
CA ALA A 571 18.43 5.90 26.37
C ALA A 571 17.88 5.63 27.77
N VAL A 572 16.72 4.93 27.87
CA VAL A 572 16.13 4.59 29.18
C VAL A 572 16.88 3.46 29.88
N SER A 573 17.52 2.56 29.12
CA SER A 573 18.32 1.44 29.66
C SER A 573 19.65 1.86 30.26
N ARG A 574 20.15 3.06 29.92
CA ARG A 574 21.47 3.51 30.42
C ARG A 574 21.37 4.01 31.85
N PRO A 575 22.32 3.62 32.71
CA PRO A 575 22.39 4.17 34.06
C PRO A 575 22.55 5.70 33.98
N THR A 576 21.74 6.43 34.73
CA THR A 576 21.86 7.90 34.91
C THR A 576 23.03 8.25 35.85
N GLY A 577 24.16 7.62 35.70
CA GLY A 577 25.37 7.95 36.45
C GLY A 577 26.16 9.04 35.76
N SER A 578 26.37 10.17 36.42
CA SER A 578 27.37 11.16 36.02
C SER A 578 28.77 10.57 36.09
N ALA A 579 29.25 9.96 35.04
CA ALA A 579 30.68 9.79 34.87
C ALA A 579 31.25 11.20 34.57
N LYS A 580 31.71 11.88 35.61
CA LYS A 580 32.64 12.99 35.39
C LYS A 580 33.85 12.43 34.64
N PRO A 581 34.25 13.01 33.52
CA PRO A 581 35.48 12.58 32.89
C PRO A 581 36.63 12.84 33.88
N SER A 582 37.24 11.78 34.40
CA SER A 582 38.49 11.89 35.14
C SER A 582 39.58 12.17 34.12
N PHE A 583 40.02 13.39 34.01
CA PHE A 583 41.27 13.72 33.38
C PHE A 583 42.40 13.15 34.24
N ALA A 584 42.96 12.03 33.87
CA ALA A 584 44.28 11.63 34.37
C ALA A 584 45.31 12.57 33.76
N SER A 585 45.79 13.53 34.54
CA SER A 585 47.00 14.26 34.19
C SER A 585 48.16 13.30 34.31
N ALA A 586 48.74 12.87 33.16
CA ALA A 586 50.06 12.27 33.15
C ALA A 586 51.07 13.35 33.56
N ARG A 587 51.75 13.13 34.69
CA ARG A 587 53.02 13.80 35.05
C ARG A 587 54.15 13.10 34.36
#